data_af77e151fd842b63508a055a5026e96f
#
_entry.id   af77e151fd842b63508a055a5026e96f
#
_cell.length_a   1.000
_cell.length_b   1.000
_cell.length_c   1.000
_cell.angle_alpha   90.00
_cell.angle_beta   90.00
_cell.angle_gamma   90.00
#
_symmetry.space_group_name_H-M   'P 1'
#
loop_
_entity.id
_entity.type
_entity.pdbx_description
1 polymer ?
#
loop_
_entity_poly.entity_id
_entity_poly.type
_entity_poly.pdbx_seq_one_letter_code
_entity_poly.pdbx_strand_id
1 'polypeptide(L)'
;MSEVLYPNFSPQELARRHKAIRQLMVDDGLDAVVVYGSSGVNRHDQADVHYVSNFLGNRNNYAVVTHHEPPVIFVQSFNHVPNARESSGIRVEWGGISSAATVGKYLLDVGLKNAKLGYVGDVPVQTYLAWQLDFPGFQMVDVTRTFRRLRLIKSAEEIDWIRKGAAFTDHAFNALVEGARPGLREYELGMLIETAALSAGGLPHLHYLSSGPQSGGGACVPRQNLSSRLIESGDVINTEISVSHWGYSGQMHRPIFMGQQPNDLYRRLWDTALESYERCVKVLRPGATSEDVLDAGDIIAERGFTINDGFLHGFGIGLLPPSIGTRQSADRRGPAGPLFTFKENMCVVVQPNVVTDDERAGVQLGNLFLITADGAECLHGVPLQYFVVGA
;
A
#
# COMPACT_ATOMS: atom_id res chain seq x y z
N MET A 1 21.56 25.72 8.47
CA MET A 1 21.19 24.32 8.20
C MET A 1 21.03 24.19 6.70
N SER A 2 21.70 23.24 6.04
CA SER A 2 21.48 22.97 4.62
C SER A 2 20.03 22.52 4.42
N GLU A 3 19.37 23.05 3.41
CA GLU A 3 18.02 22.66 3.03
C GLU A 3 17.98 21.15 2.75
N VAL A 4 17.04 20.43 3.38
CA VAL A 4 16.84 18.99 3.13
C VAL A 4 16.00 18.87 1.86
N LEU A 5 16.62 18.51 0.74
CA LEU A 5 15.96 18.41 -0.56
C LEU A 5 15.03 17.20 -0.68
N TYR A 6 15.38 16.10 -0.02
CA TYR A 6 14.60 14.85 -0.05
C TYR A 6 14.36 14.33 1.37
N PRO A 7 13.15 13.82 1.68
CA PRO A 7 12.91 13.12 2.93
C PRO A 7 13.83 11.90 3.06
N ASN A 8 14.46 11.76 4.21
CA ASN A 8 15.34 10.63 4.51
C ASN A 8 15.08 10.13 5.92
N PHE A 9 15.14 8.80 6.09
CA PHE A 9 15.22 8.20 7.41
C PHE A 9 16.57 8.50 8.06
N SER A 10 16.60 8.50 9.39
CA SER A 10 17.85 8.66 10.13
C SER A 10 18.82 7.50 9.80
N PRO A 11 20.14 7.74 9.92
CA PRO A 11 21.13 6.67 9.82
C PRO A 11 20.87 5.52 10.81
N GLN A 12 20.29 5.83 11.97
CA GLN A 12 19.94 4.86 13.02
C GLN A 12 18.81 3.95 12.55
N GLU A 13 17.78 4.50 11.90
CA GLU A 13 16.67 3.71 11.36
C GLU A 13 17.14 2.81 10.22
N LEU A 14 17.95 3.32 9.30
CA LEU A 14 18.52 2.49 8.24
C LEU A 14 19.41 1.37 8.80
N ALA A 15 20.23 1.65 9.80
CA ALA A 15 21.04 0.64 10.48
C ALA A 15 20.17 -0.43 11.15
N ARG A 16 19.05 -0.06 11.80
CA ARG A 16 18.07 -0.99 12.37
C ARG A 16 17.51 -1.93 11.31
N ARG A 17 17.11 -1.38 10.14
CA ARG A 17 16.56 -2.16 9.01
C ARG A 17 17.61 -3.13 8.47
N HIS A 18 18.82 -2.65 8.21
CA HIS A 18 19.92 -3.50 7.72
C HIS A 18 20.30 -4.60 8.71
N LYS A 19 20.27 -4.31 10.02
CA LYS A 19 20.47 -5.33 11.06
C LYS A 19 19.39 -6.40 11.02
N ALA A 20 18.11 -6.01 10.87
CA ALA A 20 17.00 -6.96 10.76
C ALA A 20 17.10 -7.84 9.50
N ILE A 21 17.54 -7.27 8.37
CA ILE A 21 17.78 -8.03 7.13
C ILE A 21 18.93 -9.02 7.32
N ARG A 22 20.04 -8.60 7.96
CA ARG A 22 21.16 -9.52 8.26
C ARG A 22 20.77 -10.63 9.23
N GLN A 23 19.87 -10.33 10.20
CA GLN A 23 19.35 -11.37 11.08
C GLN A 23 18.53 -12.41 10.29
N LEU A 24 17.66 -11.96 9.37
CA LEU A 24 16.95 -12.85 8.44
C LEU A 24 17.94 -13.71 7.64
N MET A 25 19.05 -13.12 7.16
CA MET A 25 20.08 -13.88 6.44
C MET A 25 20.71 -14.98 7.32
N VAL A 26 20.97 -14.68 8.59
CA VAL A 26 21.48 -15.67 9.55
C VAL A 26 20.47 -16.80 9.78
N ASP A 27 19.19 -16.43 10.02
CA ASP A 27 18.13 -17.37 10.33
C ASP A 27 17.84 -18.34 9.16
N ASP A 28 17.92 -17.86 7.91
CA ASP A 28 17.66 -18.63 6.69
C ASP A 28 18.94 -19.21 6.04
N GLY A 29 20.12 -18.96 6.63
CA GLY A 29 21.41 -19.41 6.14
C GLY A 29 21.75 -18.86 4.76
N LEU A 30 21.54 -17.54 4.55
CA LEU A 30 21.80 -16.84 3.29
C LEU A 30 23.12 -16.09 3.34
N ASP A 31 23.84 -16.03 2.23
CA ASP A 31 25.09 -15.27 2.09
C ASP A 31 24.83 -13.81 1.69
N ALA A 32 23.74 -13.55 0.96
CA ALA A 32 23.28 -12.21 0.60
C ALA A 32 21.76 -12.19 0.37
N VAL A 33 21.19 -11.00 0.44
CA VAL A 33 19.82 -10.72 -0.01
C VAL A 33 19.86 -9.71 -1.16
N VAL A 34 19.21 -10.06 -2.27
CA VAL A 34 19.02 -9.21 -3.44
C VAL A 34 17.57 -8.80 -3.51
N VAL A 35 17.29 -7.51 -3.33
CA VAL A 35 15.95 -6.94 -3.33
C VAL A 35 15.69 -6.26 -4.66
N TYR A 36 14.64 -6.67 -5.34
CA TYR A 36 14.25 -6.15 -6.65
C TYR A 36 13.04 -5.22 -6.54
N GLY A 37 13.14 -4.06 -7.20
CA GLY A 37 12.03 -3.15 -7.42
C GLY A 37 11.78 -3.00 -8.92
N SER A 38 10.54 -3.26 -9.36
CA SER A 38 10.18 -3.25 -10.77
C SER A 38 9.91 -1.85 -11.33
N SER A 39 10.00 -1.73 -12.65
CA SER A 39 9.58 -0.51 -13.35
C SER A 39 8.07 -0.35 -13.32
N GLY A 40 7.60 0.87 -13.06
CA GLY A 40 6.18 1.17 -13.09
C GLY A 40 5.85 2.56 -12.57
N VAL A 41 4.65 3.02 -12.90
CA VAL A 41 4.09 4.28 -12.36
C VAL A 41 3.71 4.07 -10.89
N ASN A 42 3.22 2.87 -10.58
CA ASN A 42 2.90 2.47 -9.22
C ASN A 42 4.19 2.16 -8.44
N ARG A 43 4.47 2.99 -7.45
CA ARG A 43 5.69 2.87 -6.64
C ARG A 43 5.61 1.77 -5.57
N HIS A 44 4.51 1.04 -5.47
CA HIS A 44 4.38 -0.13 -4.58
C HIS A 44 5.45 -1.17 -4.86
N ASP A 45 5.78 -1.37 -6.13
CA ASP A 45 6.78 -2.35 -6.56
C ASP A 45 8.23 -1.94 -6.22
N GLN A 46 8.42 -0.71 -5.73
CA GLN A 46 9.69 -0.21 -5.20
C GLN A 46 9.77 -0.30 -3.67
N ALA A 47 8.70 -0.71 -2.99
CA ALA A 47 8.58 -0.66 -1.54
C ALA A 47 9.68 -1.43 -0.80
N ASP A 48 10.05 -2.60 -1.29
CA ASP A 48 11.08 -3.42 -0.68
C ASP A 48 12.49 -2.83 -0.90
N VAL A 49 12.78 -2.27 -2.09
CA VAL A 49 14.02 -1.53 -2.37
C VAL A 49 14.09 -0.24 -1.55
N HIS A 50 12.97 0.49 -1.45
CA HIS A 50 12.89 1.70 -0.62
C HIS A 50 13.18 1.39 0.86
N TYR A 51 12.66 0.28 1.39
CA TYR A 51 12.92 -0.13 2.77
C TYR A 51 14.42 -0.31 3.05
N VAL A 52 15.19 -0.82 2.07
CA VAL A 52 16.65 -1.00 2.20
C VAL A 52 17.40 0.31 2.01
N SER A 53 16.98 1.16 1.05
CA SER A 53 17.82 2.24 0.50
C SER A 53 17.31 3.65 0.74
N ASN A 54 16.07 3.84 1.15
CA ASN A 54 15.32 5.10 1.12
C ASN A 54 15.09 5.67 -0.30
N PHE A 55 15.60 5.05 -1.34
CA PHE A 55 15.39 5.50 -2.71
C PHE A 55 14.02 5.03 -3.23
N LEU A 56 13.15 5.98 -3.55
CA LEU A 56 11.84 5.72 -4.13
C LEU A 56 11.89 5.87 -5.66
N GLY A 57 12.42 4.87 -6.34
CA GLY A 57 12.54 4.84 -7.79
C GLY A 57 11.24 4.49 -8.52
N ASN A 58 11.32 4.43 -9.84
CA ASN A 58 10.25 3.95 -10.73
C ASN A 58 10.80 3.12 -11.92
N ARG A 59 12.04 2.67 -11.81
CA ARG A 59 12.73 1.80 -12.78
C ARG A 59 13.17 0.52 -12.07
N ASN A 60 13.65 -0.47 -12.86
CA ASN A 60 14.22 -1.69 -12.31
C ASN A 60 15.47 -1.36 -11.48
N ASN A 61 15.39 -1.55 -10.18
CA ASN A 61 16.47 -1.28 -9.26
C ASN A 61 16.76 -2.54 -8.44
N TYR A 62 18.01 -2.73 -8.04
CA TYR A 62 18.41 -3.84 -7.19
C TYR A 62 19.13 -3.30 -5.97
N ALA A 63 18.65 -3.61 -4.78
CA ALA A 63 19.41 -3.37 -3.55
C ALA A 63 20.04 -4.69 -3.08
N VAL A 64 21.30 -4.64 -2.66
CA VAL A 64 22.04 -5.81 -2.21
C VAL A 64 22.50 -5.59 -0.78
N VAL A 65 22.23 -6.57 0.08
CA VAL A 65 22.69 -6.63 1.47
C VAL A 65 23.49 -7.90 1.66
N THR A 66 24.71 -7.77 2.16
CA THR A 66 25.60 -8.88 2.54
C THR A 66 25.91 -8.83 4.04
N HIS A 67 26.59 -9.84 4.58
CA HIS A 67 26.97 -9.86 5.99
C HIS A 67 27.96 -8.74 6.36
N HIS A 68 28.91 -8.43 5.48
CA HIS A 68 30.07 -7.61 5.82
C HIS A 68 30.11 -6.28 5.07
N GLU A 69 29.71 -6.25 3.79
CA GLU A 69 29.78 -5.04 3.00
C GLU A 69 28.63 -4.07 3.34
N PRO A 70 28.83 -2.74 3.22
CA PRO A 70 27.73 -1.80 3.28
C PRO A 70 26.69 -2.11 2.20
N PRO A 71 25.38 -1.95 2.49
CA PRO A 71 24.34 -2.10 1.49
C PRO A 71 24.55 -1.19 0.29
N VAL A 72 24.20 -1.67 -0.89
CA VAL A 72 24.34 -0.94 -2.15
C VAL A 72 23.06 -1.06 -2.98
N ILE A 73 22.69 0.03 -3.64
CA ILE A 73 21.63 0.03 -4.65
C ILE A 73 22.22 0.21 -6.06
N PHE A 74 21.77 -0.62 -7.00
CA PHE A 74 22.06 -0.54 -8.42
C PHE A 74 20.88 0.07 -9.15
N VAL A 75 21.06 1.28 -9.66
CA VAL A 75 20.02 2.04 -10.38
C VAL A 75 20.11 1.75 -11.87
N GLN A 76 18.99 1.34 -12.46
CA GLN A 76 18.95 0.89 -13.87
C GLN A 76 19.50 1.94 -14.85
N SER A 77 19.04 3.18 -14.73
CA SER A 77 19.34 4.22 -15.71
C SER A 77 20.45 5.14 -15.22
N PHE A 78 21.51 5.29 -16.02
CA PHE A 78 22.70 6.08 -15.69
C PHE A 78 22.35 7.54 -15.29
N ASN A 79 21.43 8.16 -16.03
CA ASN A 79 21.00 9.53 -15.79
C ASN A 79 20.24 9.75 -14.47
N HIS A 80 19.79 8.67 -13.80
CA HIS A 80 19.13 8.73 -12.50
C HIS A 80 20.07 8.50 -11.33
N VAL A 81 21.32 8.11 -11.56
CA VAL A 81 22.32 7.88 -10.52
C VAL A 81 22.59 9.12 -9.66
N PRO A 82 22.76 10.35 -10.22
CA PRO A 82 22.94 11.54 -9.39
C PRO A 82 21.79 11.78 -8.44
N ASN A 83 20.55 11.73 -8.93
CA ASN A 83 19.36 11.92 -8.08
C ASN A 83 19.22 10.81 -7.01
N ALA A 84 19.53 9.57 -7.37
CA ALA A 84 19.54 8.48 -6.40
C ALA A 84 20.56 8.70 -5.28
N ARG A 85 21.73 9.26 -5.57
CA ARG A 85 22.75 9.60 -4.55
C ARG A 85 22.29 10.67 -3.57
N GLU A 86 21.49 11.62 -4.03
CA GLU A 86 20.95 12.70 -3.18
C GLU A 86 19.81 12.20 -2.28
N SER A 87 19.02 11.23 -2.76
CA SER A 87 17.80 10.75 -2.10
C SER A 87 17.93 9.38 -1.42
N SER A 88 19.09 8.70 -1.57
CA SER A 88 19.35 7.41 -0.93
C SER A 88 20.18 7.58 0.34
N GLY A 89 19.94 6.73 1.34
CA GLY A 89 20.74 6.65 2.55
C GLY A 89 21.87 5.61 2.50
N ILE A 90 22.11 4.99 1.32
CA ILE A 90 23.14 3.97 1.12
C ILE A 90 23.96 4.25 -0.15
N ARG A 91 25.03 3.46 -0.37
CA ARG A 91 25.86 3.52 -1.57
C ARG A 91 25.02 3.30 -2.83
N VAL A 92 25.21 4.14 -3.85
CA VAL A 92 24.50 4.08 -5.14
C VAL A 92 25.48 3.84 -6.27
N GLU A 93 25.18 2.82 -7.08
CA GLU A 93 25.93 2.46 -8.27
C GLU A 93 25.01 2.44 -9.48
N TRP A 94 25.59 2.61 -10.67
CA TRP A 94 24.87 2.35 -11.91
C TRP A 94 24.74 0.85 -12.14
N GLY A 95 23.52 0.40 -12.46
CA GLY A 95 23.21 -1.00 -12.77
C GLY A 95 23.79 -1.50 -14.10
N GLY A 96 24.54 -0.67 -14.85
CA GLY A 96 25.14 -1.06 -16.10
C GLY A 96 24.11 -1.25 -17.23
N ILE A 97 24.56 -1.78 -18.36
CA ILE A 97 23.69 -2.14 -19.50
C ILE A 97 22.77 -3.31 -19.13
N SER A 98 23.28 -4.27 -18.34
CA SER A 98 22.53 -5.37 -17.74
C SER A 98 22.67 -5.32 -16.23
N SER A 99 21.62 -4.88 -15.55
CA SER A 99 21.65 -4.80 -14.07
C SER A 99 21.81 -6.19 -13.44
N ALA A 100 21.25 -7.24 -14.04
CA ALA A 100 21.44 -8.60 -13.61
C ALA A 100 22.93 -9.02 -13.62
N ALA A 101 23.62 -8.77 -14.73
CA ALA A 101 25.06 -9.08 -14.87
C ALA A 101 25.92 -8.23 -13.92
N THR A 102 25.58 -6.93 -13.75
CA THR A 102 26.29 -6.03 -12.85
C THR A 102 26.17 -6.48 -11.38
N VAL A 103 24.96 -6.85 -10.94
CA VAL A 103 24.72 -7.37 -9.60
C VAL A 103 25.44 -8.71 -9.38
N GLY A 104 25.35 -9.63 -10.34
CA GLY A 104 26.05 -10.91 -10.25
C GLY A 104 27.58 -10.74 -10.15
N LYS A 105 28.15 -9.85 -11.00
CA LYS A 105 29.57 -9.51 -10.94
C LYS A 105 29.95 -8.89 -9.58
N TYR A 106 29.18 -7.96 -9.07
CA TYR A 106 29.42 -7.39 -7.73
C TYR A 106 29.47 -8.46 -6.64
N LEU A 107 28.55 -9.43 -6.66
CA LEU A 107 28.54 -10.52 -5.69
C LEU A 107 29.82 -11.37 -5.79
N LEU A 108 30.31 -11.65 -7.00
CA LEU A 108 31.61 -12.31 -7.19
C LEU A 108 32.79 -11.47 -6.68
N ASP A 109 32.79 -10.16 -6.97
CA ASP A 109 33.86 -9.24 -6.57
C ASP A 109 33.99 -9.13 -5.04
N VAL A 110 32.87 -9.28 -4.29
CA VAL A 110 32.87 -9.36 -2.81
C VAL A 110 33.06 -10.78 -2.25
N GLY A 111 33.47 -11.73 -3.11
CA GLY A 111 33.88 -13.07 -2.70
C GLY A 111 32.79 -14.13 -2.69
N LEU A 112 31.56 -13.82 -3.08
CA LEU A 112 30.43 -14.73 -3.08
C LEU A 112 30.38 -15.55 -4.39
N LYS A 113 31.21 -16.59 -4.50
CA LYS A 113 31.31 -17.45 -5.70
C LYS A 113 30.30 -18.60 -5.73
N ASN A 114 30.07 -19.21 -4.57
CA ASN A 114 29.10 -20.31 -4.38
C ASN A 114 28.18 -19.88 -3.24
N ALA A 115 27.21 -19.03 -3.58
CA ALA A 115 26.41 -18.33 -2.59
C ALA A 115 24.93 -18.75 -2.61
N LYS A 116 24.34 -18.87 -1.43
CA LYS A 116 22.90 -18.99 -1.25
C LYS A 116 22.31 -17.59 -1.14
N LEU A 117 21.64 -17.15 -2.22
CA LEU A 117 21.08 -15.80 -2.35
C LEU A 117 19.58 -15.79 -2.05
N GLY A 118 19.17 -15.02 -1.04
CA GLY A 118 17.77 -14.66 -0.88
C GLY A 118 17.39 -13.61 -1.93
N TYR A 119 16.33 -13.86 -2.70
CA TYR A 119 15.75 -12.78 -3.53
C TYR A 119 14.43 -12.31 -2.96
N VAL A 120 14.13 -11.01 -3.17
CA VAL A 120 12.91 -10.33 -2.71
C VAL A 120 12.27 -9.60 -3.87
N GLY A 121 10.96 -9.74 -4.03
CA GLY A 121 10.17 -9.11 -5.09
C GLY A 121 10.02 -9.99 -6.32
N ASP A 122 9.31 -9.46 -7.31
CA ASP A 122 8.96 -10.18 -8.55
C ASP A 122 10.11 -10.12 -9.55
N VAL A 123 11.22 -10.78 -9.22
CA VAL A 123 12.43 -10.82 -10.07
C VAL A 123 12.07 -11.37 -11.45
N PRO A 124 12.38 -10.63 -12.56
CA PRO A 124 12.07 -11.10 -13.90
C PRO A 124 12.70 -12.47 -14.18
N VAL A 125 11.96 -13.36 -14.82
CA VAL A 125 12.46 -14.69 -15.18
C VAL A 125 13.74 -14.63 -16.02
N GLN A 126 13.90 -13.62 -16.86
CA GLN A 126 15.12 -13.40 -17.65
C GLN A 126 16.34 -13.13 -16.74
N THR A 127 16.15 -12.36 -15.66
CA THR A 127 17.21 -12.14 -14.66
C THR A 127 17.57 -13.42 -13.94
N TYR A 128 16.58 -14.20 -13.51
CA TYR A 128 16.77 -15.48 -12.85
C TYR A 128 17.55 -16.45 -13.77
N LEU A 129 17.14 -16.59 -15.02
CA LEU A 129 17.81 -17.47 -16.00
C LEU A 129 19.23 -17.00 -16.32
N ALA A 130 19.44 -15.68 -16.44
CA ALA A 130 20.79 -15.12 -16.64
C ALA A 130 21.71 -15.46 -15.46
N TRP A 131 21.22 -15.35 -14.22
CA TRP A 131 22.02 -15.72 -13.05
C TRP A 131 22.31 -17.22 -12.99
N GLN A 132 21.35 -18.08 -13.36
CA GLN A 132 21.58 -19.52 -13.43
C GLN A 132 22.65 -19.90 -14.49
N LEU A 133 22.70 -19.17 -15.60
CA LEU A 133 23.65 -19.44 -16.70
C LEU A 133 25.03 -18.84 -16.43
N ASP A 134 25.07 -17.54 -16.06
CA ASP A 134 26.32 -16.76 -15.97
C ASP A 134 27.01 -16.94 -14.59
N PHE A 135 26.24 -17.32 -13.56
CA PHE A 135 26.71 -17.50 -12.18
C PHE A 135 26.21 -18.83 -11.59
N PRO A 136 26.64 -19.97 -12.13
CA PRO A 136 26.08 -21.29 -11.78
C PRO A 136 26.31 -21.71 -10.33
N GLY A 137 27.17 -21.00 -9.59
CA GLY A 137 27.37 -21.21 -8.16
C GLY A 137 26.31 -20.57 -7.27
N PHE A 138 25.39 -19.76 -7.82
CA PHE A 138 24.34 -19.11 -7.04
C PHE A 138 23.14 -20.03 -6.86
N GLN A 139 22.73 -20.21 -5.59
CA GLN A 139 21.49 -20.87 -5.21
C GLN A 139 20.46 -19.81 -4.82
N MET A 140 19.41 -19.65 -5.64
CA MET A 140 18.39 -18.64 -5.44
C MET A 140 17.25 -19.16 -4.57
N VAL A 141 16.90 -18.43 -3.51
CA VAL A 141 15.80 -18.74 -2.58
C VAL A 141 14.85 -17.55 -2.49
N ASP A 142 13.56 -17.76 -2.70
CA ASP A 142 12.55 -16.72 -2.48
C ASP A 142 12.35 -16.47 -0.98
N VAL A 143 12.69 -15.28 -0.53
CA VAL A 143 12.49 -14.82 0.84
C VAL A 143 11.54 -13.60 0.92
N THR A 144 10.81 -13.32 -0.14
CA THR A 144 9.93 -12.14 -0.24
C THR A 144 8.95 -12.08 0.93
N ARG A 145 8.29 -13.20 1.25
CA ARG A 145 7.31 -13.25 2.35
C ARG A 145 7.96 -12.99 3.70
N THR A 146 9.13 -13.58 3.96
CA THR A 146 9.86 -13.41 5.23
C THR A 146 10.40 -11.99 5.35
N PHE A 147 10.96 -11.45 4.26
CA PHE A 147 11.42 -10.06 4.21
C PHE A 147 10.31 -9.05 4.48
N ARG A 148 9.13 -9.21 3.83
CA ARG A 148 8.00 -8.30 4.02
C ARG A 148 7.46 -8.32 5.45
N ARG A 149 7.68 -9.39 6.23
CA ARG A 149 7.37 -9.42 7.68
C ARG A 149 8.19 -8.41 8.48
N LEU A 150 9.41 -8.07 8.06
CA LEU A 150 10.22 -7.03 8.70
C LEU A 150 9.56 -5.65 8.62
N ARG A 151 8.70 -5.43 7.61
CA ARG A 151 7.99 -4.18 7.37
C ARG A 151 6.65 -4.08 8.10
N LEU A 152 6.19 -5.15 8.77
CA LEU A 152 4.89 -5.17 9.46
C LEU A 152 4.90 -4.26 10.69
N ILE A 153 5.94 -4.33 11.52
CA ILE A 153 6.09 -3.53 12.72
C ILE A 153 6.83 -2.24 12.36
N LYS A 154 6.13 -1.12 12.46
CA LYS A 154 6.66 0.20 12.09
C LYS A 154 7.55 0.76 13.20
N SER A 155 8.64 1.41 12.80
CA SER A 155 9.40 2.26 13.71
C SER A 155 8.65 3.57 13.98
N ALA A 156 9.10 4.33 14.97
CA ALA A 156 8.56 5.66 15.25
C ALA A 156 8.67 6.60 14.02
N GLU A 157 9.81 6.57 13.31
CA GLU A 157 10.00 7.38 12.10
C GLU A 157 9.05 6.93 10.97
N GLU A 158 8.81 5.63 10.79
CA GLU A 158 7.83 5.15 9.81
C GLU A 158 6.41 5.59 10.17
N ILE A 159 6.05 5.56 11.45
CA ILE A 159 4.74 6.04 11.93
C ILE A 159 4.57 7.54 11.65
N ASP A 160 5.59 8.35 11.90
CA ASP A 160 5.57 9.78 11.59
C ASP A 160 5.36 10.06 10.09
N TRP A 161 5.99 9.26 9.22
CA TRP A 161 5.81 9.38 7.78
C TRP A 161 4.42 8.93 7.32
N ILE A 162 3.89 7.87 7.93
CA ILE A 162 2.51 7.40 7.67
C ILE A 162 1.49 8.47 8.11
N ARG A 163 1.69 9.11 9.26
CA ARG A 163 0.83 10.22 9.72
C ARG A 163 0.81 11.40 8.74
N LYS A 164 1.98 11.75 8.17
CA LYS A 164 2.05 12.77 7.11
C LYS A 164 1.31 12.32 5.85
N GLY A 165 1.47 11.06 5.43
CA GLY A 165 0.73 10.49 4.31
C GLY A 165 -0.79 10.51 4.55
N ALA A 166 -1.25 10.19 5.75
CA ALA A 166 -2.65 10.28 6.14
C ALA A 166 -3.17 11.73 6.07
N ALA A 167 -2.43 12.70 6.58
CA ALA A 167 -2.79 14.12 6.49
C ALA A 167 -2.86 14.62 5.03
N PHE A 168 -1.95 14.19 4.15
CA PHE A 168 -2.03 14.50 2.72
C PHE A 168 -3.24 13.84 2.05
N THR A 169 -3.60 12.62 2.47
CA THR A 169 -4.80 11.93 1.98
C THR A 169 -6.06 12.68 2.40
N ASP A 170 -6.13 13.14 3.65
CA ASP A 170 -7.25 13.96 4.16
C ASP A 170 -7.38 15.26 3.37
N HIS A 171 -6.26 15.93 3.10
CA HIS A 171 -6.23 17.16 2.31
C HIS A 171 -6.76 16.93 0.88
N ALA A 172 -6.32 15.88 0.22
CA ALA A 172 -6.77 15.54 -1.12
C ALA A 172 -8.25 15.14 -1.17
N PHE A 173 -8.75 14.41 -0.16
CA PHE A 173 -10.16 14.09 -0.04
C PHE A 173 -11.03 15.34 0.19
N ASN A 174 -10.62 16.26 1.06
CA ASN A 174 -11.35 17.51 1.29
C ASN A 174 -11.43 18.34 0.00
N ALA A 175 -10.36 18.43 -0.78
CA ALA A 175 -10.38 19.09 -2.08
C ALA A 175 -11.34 18.41 -3.08
N LEU A 176 -11.45 17.08 -3.06
CA LEU A 176 -12.45 16.37 -3.85
C LEU A 176 -13.86 16.75 -3.41
N VAL A 177 -14.17 16.75 -2.11
CA VAL A 177 -15.49 17.11 -1.58
C VAL A 177 -15.86 18.55 -1.92
N GLU A 178 -14.91 19.48 -1.81
CA GLU A 178 -15.13 20.91 -2.13
C GLU A 178 -15.34 21.16 -3.62
N GLY A 179 -14.64 20.41 -4.48
CA GLY A 179 -14.64 20.62 -5.92
C GLY A 179 -15.63 19.77 -6.70
N ALA A 180 -16.10 18.64 -6.15
CA ALA A 180 -16.99 17.73 -6.84
C ALA A 180 -18.38 18.34 -7.06
N ARG A 181 -18.88 18.25 -8.30
CA ARG A 181 -20.21 18.78 -8.69
C ARG A 181 -20.72 18.06 -9.92
N PRO A 182 -22.03 18.04 -10.17
CA PRO A 182 -22.59 17.60 -11.44
C PRO A 182 -21.99 18.35 -12.64
N GLY A 183 -21.82 17.65 -13.76
CA GLY A 183 -21.22 18.16 -14.99
C GLY A 183 -19.72 17.95 -15.11
N LEU A 184 -19.03 17.57 -14.04
CA LEU A 184 -17.64 17.07 -14.14
C LEU A 184 -17.62 15.64 -14.68
N ARG A 185 -16.48 15.24 -15.26
CA ARG A 185 -16.21 13.85 -15.62
C ARG A 185 -15.44 13.16 -14.49
N GLU A 186 -15.51 11.83 -14.40
CA GLU A 186 -14.78 11.08 -13.38
C GLU A 186 -13.28 11.42 -13.36
N TYR A 187 -12.62 11.56 -14.53
CA TYR A 187 -11.21 11.92 -14.58
C TYR A 187 -10.92 13.34 -14.06
N GLU A 188 -11.91 14.27 -14.10
CA GLU A 188 -11.75 15.60 -13.52
C GLU A 188 -11.80 15.56 -11.98
N LEU A 189 -12.49 14.56 -11.38
CA LEU A 189 -12.41 14.31 -9.93
C LEU A 189 -11.00 13.85 -9.54
N GLY A 190 -10.36 12.99 -10.35
CA GLY A 190 -8.95 12.60 -10.15
C GLY A 190 -8.00 13.80 -10.18
N MET A 191 -8.22 14.76 -11.09
CA MET A 191 -7.44 16.00 -11.16
C MET A 191 -7.53 16.81 -9.85
N LEU A 192 -8.71 16.89 -9.22
CA LEU A 192 -8.86 17.59 -7.92
C LEU A 192 -7.98 16.96 -6.85
N ILE A 193 -7.99 15.63 -6.76
CA ILE A 193 -7.18 14.85 -5.81
C ILE A 193 -5.67 15.07 -6.06
N GLU A 194 -5.22 14.89 -7.30
CA GLU A 194 -3.79 14.97 -7.63
C GLU A 194 -3.26 16.39 -7.47
N THR A 195 -4.01 17.41 -7.87
CA THR A 195 -3.61 18.81 -7.70
C THR A 195 -3.43 19.14 -6.22
N ALA A 196 -4.38 18.76 -5.37
CA ALA A 196 -4.27 18.97 -3.92
C ALA A 196 -3.09 18.22 -3.32
N ALA A 197 -2.91 16.95 -3.68
CA ALA A 197 -1.80 16.12 -3.20
C ALA A 197 -0.44 16.77 -3.53
N LEU A 198 -0.21 17.10 -4.80
CA LEU A 198 1.05 17.66 -5.28
C LEU A 198 1.33 19.06 -4.72
N SER A 199 0.31 19.93 -4.62
CA SER A 199 0.46 21.27 -4.07
C SER A 199 0.83 21.28 -2.58
N ALA A 200 0.46 20.23 -1.84
CA ALA A 200 0.84 20.03 -0.44
C ALA A 200 2.21 19.34 -0.25
N GLY A 201 2.88 18.94 -1.34
CA GLY A 201 4.14 18.20 -1.29
C GLY A 201 3.98 16.69 -1.08
N GLY A 202 2.74 16.18 -1.16
CA GLY A 202 2.44 14.76 -1.18
C GLY A 202 2.66 14.15 -2.57
N LEU A 203 2.81 12.83 -2.63
CA LEU A 203 2.86 12.10 -3.90
C LEU A 203 1.57 11.29 -4.06
N PRO A 204 0.83 11.43 -5.18
CA PRO A 204 -0.28 10.54 -5.48
C PRO A 204 0.19 9.08 -5.43
N HIS A 205 -0.53 8.26 -4.69
CA HIS A 205 -0.19 6.85 -4.51
C HIS A 205 -1.21 5.96 -5.21
N LEU A 206 -2.49 6.12 -4.87
CA LEU A 206 -3.60 5.64 -5.65
C LEU A 206 -4.83 6.53 -5.41
N HIS A 207 -5.70 6.62 -6.42
CA HIS A 207 -7.02 7.22 -6.32
C HIS A 207 -7.97 6.46 -7.24
N TYR A 208 -8.69 5.53 -6.65
CA TYR A 208 -9.73 4.78 -7.34
C TYR A 208 -11.07 5.43 -7.07
N LEU A 209 -11.81 5.66 -8.14
CA LEU A 209 -13.13 6.28 -8.09
C LEU A 209 -14.08 5.53 -8.99
N SER A 210 -15.33 5.50 -8.61
CA SER A 210 -16.41 5.08 -9.50
C SER A 210 -17.65 5.91 -9.23
N SER A 211 -18.40 6.23 -10.27
CA SER A 211 -19.66 6.93 -10.17
C SER A 211 -20.81 6.16 -10.82
N GLY A 212 -22.02 6.37 -10.33
CA GLY A 212 -23.21 5.81 -10.91
C GLY A 212 -24.47 6.25 -10.21
N PRO A 213 -25.66 6.06 -10.85
CA PRO A 213 -26.92 6.47 -10.26
C PRO A 213 -27.29 5.61 -9.04
N GLN A 214 -27.87 6.24 -8.02
CA GLN A 214 -28.41 5.53 -6.85
C GLN A 214 -29.55 4.55 -7.19
N SER A 215 -30.14 4.65 -8.37
CA SER A 215 -31.15 3.69 -8.85
C SER A 215 -30.58 2.31 -9.19
N GLY A 216 -29.27 2.15 -9.12
CA GLY A 216 -28.55 0.91 -9.42
C GLY A 216 -27.98 0.86 -10.84
N GLY A 217 -27.00 -0.04 -11.04
CA GLY A 217 -26.28 -0.19 -12.31
C GLY A 217 -25.02 0.67 -12.41
N GLY A 218 -24.66 1.37 -11.33
CA GLY A 218 -23.35 1.99 -11.15
C GLY A 218 -22.29 1.00 -10.71
N ALA A 219 -21.07 1.46 -10.50
CA ALA A 219 -20.03 0.64 -9.92
C ALA A 219 -20.23 0.53 -8.41
N CYS A 220 -20.20 -0.69 -7.89
CA CYS A 220 -20.34 -0.96 -6.46
C CYS A 220 -19.01 -0.86 -5.69
N VAL A 221 -17.89 -0.75 -6.42
CA VAL A 221 -16.53 -0.57 -5.87
C VAL A 221 -15.80 0.52 -6.62
N PRO A 222 -14.80 1.20 -6.01
CA PRO A 222 -13.91 2.11 -6.72
C PRO A 222 -13.19 1.41 -7.89
N ARG A 223 -13.03 2.10 -9.02
CA ARG A 223 -12.38 1.58 -10.23
C ARG A 223 -10.97 2.15 -10.37
N GLN A 224 -10.05 1.33 -10.84
CA GLN A 224 -8.65 1.74 -11.07
C GLN A 224 -8.51 2.76 -12.20
N ASN A 225 -9.38 2.69 -13.21
CA ASN A 225 -9.34 3.58 -14.36
C ASN A 225 -10.53 4.54 -14.30
N LEU A 226 -10.23 5.82 -14.28
CA LEU A 226 -11.26 6.88 -14.33
C LEU A 226 -11.83 6.98 -15.73
N SER A 227 -13.16 7.02 -15.80
CA SER A 227 -13.89 7.09 -17.06
C SER A 227 -14.17 8.54 -17.50
N SER A 228 -14.68 8.67 -18.72
CA SER A 228 -15.20 9.94 -19.23
C SER A 228 -16.68 10.17 -18.88
N ARG A 229 -17.27 9.34 -18.00
CA ARG A 229 -18.66 9.50 -17.58
C ARG A 229 -18.87 10.86 -16.93
N LEU A 230 -19.95 11.55 -17.32
CA LEU A 230 -20.39 12.77 -16.65
C LEU A 230 -21.06 12.41 -15.32
N ILE A 231 -20.70 13.14 -14.29
CA ILE A 231 -21.32 13.08 -12.96
C ILE A 231 -22.67 13.81 -13.04
N GLU A 232 -23.71 13.17 -12.55
CA GLU A 232 -25.07 13.69 -12.57
C GLU A 232 -25.61 13.84 -11.13
N SER A 233 -26.62 14.72 -10.96
CA SER A 233 -27.35 14.78 -9.69
C SER A 233 -28.06 13.45 -9.43
N GLY A 234 -27.96 12.93 -8.20
CA GLY A 234 -28.44 11.58 -7.84
C GLY A 234 -27.43 10.47 -7.99
N ASP A 235 -26.20 10.78 -8.44
CA ASP A 235 -25.11 9.82 -8.44
C ASP A 235 -24.55 9.55 -7.03
N VAL A 236 -23.94 8.39 -6.87
CA VAL A 236 -23.01 8.08 -5.79
C VAL A 236 -21.62 7.90 -6.36
N ILE A 237 -20.62 8.45 -5.69
CA ILE A 237 -19.19 8.26 -5.99
C ILE A 237 -18.60 7.44 -4.86
N ASN A 238 -18.09 6.25 -5.17
CA ASN A 238 -17.27 5.48 -4.25
C ASN A 238 -15.81 5.87 -4.43
N THR A 239 -15.09 6.04 -3.32
CA THR A 239 -13.71 6.50 -3.35
C THR A 239 -12.79 5.58 -2.57
N GLU A 240 -11.55 5.42 -3.09
CA GLU A 240 -10.41 4.86 -2.40
C GLU A 240 -9.20 5.75 -2.71
N ILE A 241 -8.75 6.52 -1.74
CA ILE A 241 -7.74 7.56 -1.95
C ILE A 241 -6.55 7.30 -1.03
N SER A 242 -5.36 7.32 -1.61
CA SER A 242 -4.09 7.26 -0.91
C SER A 242 -3.13 8.31 -1.47
N VAL A 243 -2.61 9.15 -0.58
CA VAL A 243 -1.52 10.08 -0.88
C VAL A 243 -0.37 9.76 0.06
N SER A 244 0.86 9.79 -0.45
CA SER A 244 2.04 9.39 0.32
C SER A 244 2.97 10.54 0.64
N HIS A 245 3.61 10.44 1.80
CA HIS A 245 4.85 11.12 2.12
C HIS A 245 6.01 10.18 1.80
N TRP A 246 6.68 10.43 0.67
CA TRP A 246 7.82 9.66 0.19
C TRP A 246 7.59 8.12 0.18
N GLY A 247 6.39 7.70 -0.29
CA GLY A 247 5.96 6.30 -0.38
C GLY A 247 5.13 5.81 0.79
N TYR A 248 5.27 6.33 1.99
CA TYR A 248 4.42 5.99 3.14
C TYR A 248 3.10 6.76 3.06
N SER A 249 1.99 6.04 2.91
CA SER A 249 0.70 6.66 2.60
C SER A 249 -0.37 6.42 3.65
N GLY A 250 -1.33 7.36 3.68
CA GLY A 250 -2.65 7.09 4.21
C GLY A 250 -3.50 6.31 3.20
N GLN A 251 -4.63 5.79 3.66
CA GLN A 251 -5.67 5.25 2.80
C GLN A 251 -7.03 5.47 3.46
N MET A 252 -7.95 6.05 2.69
CA MET A 252 -9.28 6.41 3.16
C MET A 252 -10.35 6.16 2.10
N HIS A 253 -11.55 5.77 2.55
CA HIS A 253 -12.70 5.48 1.70
C HIS A 253 -13.93 6.21 2.25
N ARG A 254 -14.64 6.93 1.39
CA ARG A 254 -15.91 7.59 1.71
C ARG A 254 -16.82 7.58 0.50
N PRO A 255 -18.10 7.26 0.64
CA PRO A 255 -19.07 7.51 -0.41
C PRO A 255 -19.47 8.98 -0.41
N ILE A 256 -19.60 9.55 -1.62
CA ILE A 256 -20.06 10.93 -1.86
C ILE A 256 -21.33 10.85 -2.68
N PHE A 257 -22.40 11.50 -2.24
CA PHE A 257 -23.70 11.59 -2.91
C PHE A 257 -23.84 12.95 -3.58
N MET A 258 -24.22 12.95 -4.86
CA MET A 258 -24.28 14.14 -5.69
C MET A 258 -25.69 14.76 -5.66
N GLY A 259 -25.80 15.96 -5.11
CA GLY A 259 -27.04 16.78 -5.13
C GLY A 259 -28.22 16.23 -4.33
N GLN A 260 -28.16 14.99 -3.85
CA GLN A 260 -29.28 14.31 -3.17
C GLN A 260 -28.76 13.46 -2.00
N GLN A 261 -29.60 13.28 -0.99
CA GLN A 261 -29.33 12.34 0.11
C GLN A 261 -29.33 10.88 -0.40
N PRO A 262 -28.64 9.96 0.29
CA PRO A 262 -28.75 8.53 -0.02
C PRO A 262 -30.20 8.06 0.06
N ASN A 263 -30.62 7.26 -0.92
CA ASN A 263 -31.89 6.56 -0.89
C ASN A 263 -31.90 5.44 0.16
N ASP A 264 -33.05 4.75 0.35
CA ASP A 264 -33.19 3.73 1.40
C ASP A 264 -32.21 2.56 1.24
N LEU A 265 -31.89 2.16 0.00
CA LEU A 265 -30.89 1.10 -0.25
C LEU A 265 -29.50 1.56 0.18
N TYR A 266 -29.08 2.75 -0.23
CA TYR A 266 -27.76 3.28 0.10
C TYR A 266 -27.62 3.64 1.58
N ARG A 267 -28.71 4.01 2.28
CA ARG A 267 -28.71 4.13 3.74
C ARG A 267 -28.45 2.79 4.41
N ARG A 268 -29.14 1.72 3.98
CA ARG A 268 -28.90 0.36 4.52
C ARG A 268 -27.50 -0.15 4.25
N LEU A 269 -26.95 0.09 3.06
CA LEU A 269 -25.57 -0.26 2.72
C LEU A 269 -24.58 0.49 3.64
N TRP A 270 -24.77 1.80 3.81
CA TRP A 270 -23.97 2.63 4.71
C TRP A 270 -24.05 2.17 6.16
N ASP A 271 -25.25 1.97 6.71
CA ASP A 271 -25.44 1.55 8.10
C ASP A 271 -24.77 0.20 8.36
N THR A 272 -24.83 -0.72 7.39
CA THR A 272 -24.17 -2.02 7.48
C THR A 272 -22.64 -1.87 7.41
N ALA A 273 -22.14 -1.03 6.51
CA ALA A 273 -20.70 -0.74 6.41
C ALA A 273 -20.17 -0.10 7.70
N LEU A 274 -20.90 0.87 8.24
CA LEU A 274 -20.54 1.54 9.50
C LEU A 274 -20.52 0.56 10.68
N GLU A 275 -21.56 -0.25 10.83
CA GLU A 275 -21.61 -1.24 11.92
C GLU A 275 -20.47 -2.26 11.83
N SER A 276 -20.19 -2.80 10.63
CA SER A 276 -19.09 -3.76 10.43
C SER A 276 -17.72 -3.11 10.69
N TYR A 277 -17.55 -1.86 10.28
CA TYR A 277 -16.34 -1.07 10.55
C TYR A 277 -16.14 -0.87 12.06
N GLU A 278 -17.16 -0.43 12.79
CA GLU A 278 -17.08 -0.18 14.23
C GLU A 278 -16.80 -1.48 15.01
N ARG A 279 -17.43 -2.60 14.63
CA ARG A 279 -17.15 -3.92 15.19
C ARG A 279 -15.69 -4.32 14.98
N CYS A 280 -15.16 -4.12 13.76
CA CYS A 280 -13.77 -4.43 13.43
C CYS A 280 -12.79 -3.56 14.23
N VAL A 281 -12.99 -2.25 14.26
CA VAL A 281 -12.10 -1.33 15.01
C VAL A 281 -12.07 -1.68 16.50
N LYS A 282 -13.20 -2.07 17.07
CA LYS A 282 -13.32 -2.45 18.50
C LYS A 282 -12.46 -3.67 18.88
N VAL A 283 -12.25 -4.61 17.96
CA VAL A 283 -11.46 -5.82 18.24
C VAL A 283 -9.97 -5.62 17.96
N LEU A 284 -9.58 -4.60 17.18
CA LEU A 284 -8.18 -4.34 16.81
C LEU A 284 -7.35 -3.90 18.00
N ARG A 285 -6.44 -4.79 18.44
CA ARG A 285 -5.46 -4.58 19.53
C ARG A 285 -4.34 -5.62 19.41
N PRO A 286 -3.22 -5.46 20.11
CA PRO A 286 -2.23 -6.51 20.21
C PRO A 286 -2.82 -7.82 20.75
N GLY A 287 -2.55 -8.94 20.08
CA GLY A 287 -3.08 -10.26 20.41
C GLY A 287 -4.42 -10.61 19.75
N ALA A 288 -5.17 -9.66 19.21
CA ALA A 288 -6.32 -9.95 18.35
C ALA A 288 -5.88 -10.74 17.11
N THR A 289 -6.79 -11.49 16.51
CA THR A 289 -6.52 -12.42 15.42
C THR A 289 -7.34 -12.10 14.18
N SER A 290 -7.00 -12.75 13.07
CA SER A 290 -7.82 -12.68 11.85
C SER A 290 -9.24 -13.23 12.07
N GLU A 291 -9.46 -14.16 13.03
CA GLU A 291 -10.80 -14.67 13.35
C GLU A 291 -11.67 -13.58 13.98
N ASP A 292 -11.12 -12.77 14.89
CA ASP A 292 -11.85 -11.64 15.49
C ASP A 292 -12.33 -10.64 14.43
N VAL A 293 -11.54 -10.46 13.35
CA VAL A 293 -11.92 -9.61 12.22
C VAL A 293 -13.01 -10.25 11.36
N LEU A 294 -12.94 -11.58 11.13
CA LEU A 294 -13.96 -12.31 10.40
C LEU A 294 -15.30 -12.27 11.14
N ASP A 295 -15.30 -12.45 12.48
CA ASP A 295 -16.50 -12.33 13.32
C ASP A 295 -17.12 -10.91 13.22
N ALA A 296 -16.30 -9.87 13.19
CA ALA A 296 -16.77 -8.50 12.99
C ALA A 296 -17.44 -8.28 11.61
N GLY A 297 -16.98 -8.99 10.59
CA GLY A 297 -17.49 -8.91 9.20
C GLY A 297 -18.80 -9.68 8.97
N ASP A 298 -19.18 -10.64 9.84
CA ASP A 298 -20.34 -11.51 9.64
C ASP A 298 -21.67 -10.73 9.57
N ILE A 299 -21.78 -9.56 10.21
CA ILE A 299 -22.93 -8.67 10.13
C ILE A 299 -23.32 -8.30 8.70
N ILE A 300 -22.37 -8.26 7.78
CA ILE A 300 -22.62 -7.90 6.37
C ILE A 300 -23.57 -8.93 5.75
N ALA A 301 -23.31 -10.22 5.94
CA ALA A 301 -24.17 -11.28 5.46
C ALA A 301 -25.49 -11.39 6.26
N GLU A 302 -25.46 -11.17 7.59
CA GLU A 302 -26.67 -11.13 8.42
C GLU A 302 -27.66 -10.05 7.94
N ARG A 303 -27.17 -8.97 7.35
CA ARG A 303 -27.98 -7.88 6.77
C ARG A 303 -28.39 -8.14 5.30
N GLY A 304 -27.97 -9.28 4.70
CA GLY A 304 -28.30 -9.66 3.33
C GLY A 304 -27.45 -8.96 2.27
N PHE A 305 -26.19 -8.64 2.61
CA PHE A 305 -25.22 -8.03 1.71
C PHE A 305 -23.95 -8.88 1.60
N THR A 306 -23.08 -8.55 0.68
CA THR A 306 -21.77 -9.17 0.49
C THR A 306 -20.66 -8.12 0.33
N ILE A 307 -19.43 -8.57 0.03
CA ILE A 307 -18.29 -7.69 -0.28
C ILE A 307 -17.67 -8.08 -1.61
N ASN A 308 -17.13 -7.10 -2.34
CA ASN A 308 -16.34 -7.31 -3.56
C ASN A 308 -14.85 -6.99 -3.37
N ASP A 309 -14.51 -6.23 -2.35
CA ASP A 309 -13.13 -5.90 -2.00
C ASP A 309 -12.73 -6.54 -0.65
N GLY A 310 -11.46 -6.38 -0.23
CA GLY A 310 -10.99 -6.82 1.07
C GLY A 310 -11.67 -6.07 2.21
N PHE A 311 -11.88 -6.75 3.34
CA PHE A 311 -12.44 -6.14 4.53
C PHE A 311 -11.38 -5.42 5.37
N LEU A 312 -10.17 -6.02 5.44
CA LEU A 312 -9.01 -5.47 6.13
C LEU A 312 -7.71 -5.91 5.45
N HIS A 313 -6.73 -5.01 5.37
CA HIS A 313 -5.37 -5.37 4.99
C HIS A 313 -4.30 -4.57 5.75
N GLY A 314 -3.08 -5.12 5.84
CA GLY A 314 -1.91 -4.39 6.33
C GLY A 314 -1.43 -3.35 5.33
N PHE A 315 -0.82 -2.26 5.82
CA PHE A 315 -0.42 -1.15 4.97
C PHE A 315 0.89 -0.46 5.40
N GLY A 316 1.43 0.35 4.49
CA GLY A 316 2.65 1.13 4.70
C GLY A 316 3.11 1.76 3.40
N ILE A 317 4.21 1.28 2.81
CA ILE A 317 4.49 1.46 1.39
C ILE A 317 3.86 0.27 0.68
N GLY A 318 2.66 0.46 0.15
CA GLY A 318 1.89 -0.61 -0.47
C GLY A 318 1.30 -1.62 0.54
N LEU A 319 0.66 -2.63 -0.04
CA LEU A 319 -0.05 -3.67 0.70
C LEU A 319 0.92 -4.57 1.48
N LEU A 320 0.50 -4.94 2.68
CA LEU A 320 1.20 -5.88 3.55
C LEU A 320 0.19 -6.89 4.14
N PRO A 321 0.64 -8.06 4.60
CA PRO A 321 -0.22 -8.93 5.39
C PRO A 321 -0.75 -8.26 6.67
N PRO A 322 -1.94 -8.69 7.15
CA PRO A 322 -2.82 -9.66 6.54
C PRO A 322 -3.63 -9.08 5.38
N SER A 323 -4.29 -9.94 4.60
CA SER A 323 -5.40 -9.57 3.70
C SER A 323 -6.58 -10.43 4.08
N ILE A 324 -7.62 -9.80 4.64
CA ILE A 324 -8.79 -10.49 5.23
C ILE A 324 -10.04 -10.02 4.50
N GLY A 325 -10.87 -10.98 4.06
CA GLY A 325 -12.21 -10.75 3.54
C GLY A 325 -13.28 -10.96 4.63
N THR A 326 -14.44 -11.47 4.23
CA THR A 326 -15.46 -12.04 5.12
C THR A 326 -15.56 -13.54 4.89
N ARG A 327 -16.22 -14.28 5.79
CA ARG A 327 -16.44 -15.73 5.60
C ARG A 327 -17.22 -16.03 4.31
N GLN A 328 -18.20 -15.22 3.97
CA GLN A 328 -19.01 -15.37 2.77
C GLN A 328 -18.26 -15.02 1.48
N SER A 329 -17.20 -14.23 1.56
CA SER A 329 -16.38 -13.92 0.39
C SER A 329 -15.36 -15.02 0.05
N ALA A 330 -15.28 -16.10 0.84
CA ALA A 330 -14.31 -17.18 0.67
C ALA A 330 -14.43 -17.88 -0.71
N ASP A 331 -15.63 -18.02 -1.24
CA ASP A 331 -15.86 -18.62 -2.57
C ASP A 331 -15.24 -17.80 -3.71
N ARG A 332 -15.10 -16.49 -3.53
CA ARG A 332 -14.52 -15.56 -4.52
C ARG A 332 -13.04 -15.31 -4.30
N ARG A 333 -12.59 -15.30 -3.06
CA ARG A 333 -11.25 -14.89 -2.65
C ARG A 333 -10.34 -16.04 -2.22
N GLY A 334 -10.88 -17.26 -2.19
CA GLY A 334 -10.22 -18.43 -1.62
C GLY A 334 -10.37 -18.51 -0.10
N PRO A 335 -9.99 -19.65 0.49
CA PRO A 335 -10.11 -19.87 1.93
C PRO A 335 -9.30 -18.83 2.70
N ALA A 336 -9.75 -18.53 3.91
CA ALA A 336 -8.99 -17.70 4.84
C ALA A 336 -7.54 -18.22 4.98
N GLY A 337 -6.57 -17.31 4.92
CA GLY A 337 -5.17 -17.64 5.12
C GLY A 337 -4.90 -18.20 6.54
N PRO A 338 -3.67 -18.59 6.86
CA PRO A 338 -3.33 -19.02 8.20
C PRO A 338 -3.65 -17.93 9.21
N LEU A 339 -3.95 -18.36 10.44
CA LEU A 339 -4.26 -17.46 11.55
C LEU A 339 -3.19 -16.35 11.67
N PHE A 340 -3.63 -15.12 11.61
CA PHE A 340 -2.77 -13.94 11.76
C PHE A 340 -3.05 -13.28 13.10
N THR A 341 -1.99 -12.92 13.82
CA THR A 341 -2.09 -12.21 15.10
C THR A 341 -1.57 -10.79 14.94
N PHE A 342 -2.39 -9.81 15.29
CA PHE A 342 -2.02 -8.41 15.28
C PHE A 342 -1.07 -8.05 16.42
N LYS A 343 -0.17 -7.11 16.14
CA LYS A 343 0.84 -6.63 17.09
C LYS A 343 0.85 -5.12 17.13
N GLU A 344 1.33 -4.58 18.23
CA GLU A 344 1.60 -3.15 18.38
C GLU A 344 2.51 -2.63 17.24
N ASN A 345 2.30 -1.40 16.84
CA ASN A 345 2.97 -0.72 15.72
C ASN A 345 2.72 -1.33 14.33
N MET A 346 1.73 -2.19 14.17
CA MET A 346 1.20 -2.53 12.85
C MET A 346 0.25 -1.42 12.37
N CYS A 347 0.28 -1.14 11.05
CA CYS A 347 -0.72 -0.30 10.40
C CYS A 347 -1.62 -1.16 9.52
N VAL A 348 -2.93 -0.95 9.66
CA VAL A 348 -3.95 -1.70 8.90
C VAL A 348 -5.02 -0.76 8.38
N VAL A 349 -5.56 -1.05 7.21
CA VAL A 349 -6.74 -0.39 6.66
C VAL A 349 -7.96 -1.25 6.96
N VAL A 350 -8.93 -0.68 7.64
CA VAL A 350 -10.28 -1.27 7.80
C VAL A 350 -11.16 -0.64 6.74
N GLN A 351 -11.70 -1.45 5.80
CA GLN A 351 -12.34 -0.93 4.60
C GLN A 351 -13.55 -1.74 4.12
N PRO A 352 -14.60 -1.94 4.94
CA PRO A 352 -15.77 -2.66 4.48
C PRO A 352 -16.34 -2.07 3.19
N ASN A 353 -16.33 -2.88 2.13
CA ASN A 353 -17.01 -2.61 0.88
C ASN A 353 -18.30 -3.43 0.85
N VAL A 354 -19.41 -2.81 1.29
CA VAL A 354 -20.70 -3.48 1.38
C VAL A 354 -21.47 -3.31 0.08
N VAL A 355 -21.81 -4.43 -0.56
CA VAL A 355 -22.45 -4.46 -1.88
C VAL A 355 -23.67 -5.35 -1.91
N THR A 356 -24.61 -5.10 -2.84
CA THR A 356 -25.72 -6.00 -3.13
C THR A 356 -25.24 -7.26 -3.83
N ASP A 357 -25.96 -8.39 -3.68
CA ASP A 357 -25.57 -9.68 -4.29
C ASP A 357 -25.49 -9.62 -5.82
N ASP A 358 -26.27 -8.74 -6.46
CA ASP A 358 -26.25 -8.52 -7.90
C ASP A 358 -25.14 -7.54 -8.34
N GLU A 359 -24.34 -7.03 -7.40
CA GLU A 359 -23.21 -6.10 -7.60
C GLU A 359 -23.59 -4.78 -8.28
N ARG A 360 -24.86 -4.36 -8.17
CA ARG A 360 -25.36 -3.15 -8.83
C ARG A 360 -25.36 -1.91 -7.94
N ALA A 361 -25.19 -2.09 -6.63
CA ALA A 361 -25.08 -1.01 -5.68
C ALA A 361 -24.09 -1.39 -4.57
N GLY A 362 -23.34 -0.42 -4.07
CA GLY A 362 -22.39 -0.64 -2.99
C GLY A 362 -21.84 0.67 -2.44
N VAL A 363 -21.31 0.60 -1.25
CA VAL A 363 -20.55 1.67 -0.60
C VAL A 363 -19.23 1.10 -0.09
N GLN A 364 -18.22 1.97 0.00
CA GLN A 364 -16.98 1.65 0.68
C GLN A 364 -16.68 2.72 1.73
N LEU A 365 -16.39 2.25 2.95
CA LEU A 365 -16.04 3.06 4.09
C LEU A 365 -14.72 2.55 4.65
N GLY A 366 -13.75 3.43 4.91
CA GLY A 366 -12.50 2.93 5.47
C GLY A 366 -11.54 4.01 5.93
N ASN A 367 -10.64 3.60 6.84
CA ASN A 367 -9.53 4.38 7.34
C ASN A 367 -8.31 3.50 7.61
N LEU A 368 -7.15 4.15 7.58
CA LEU A 368 -5.90 3.59 8.08
C LEU A 368 -5.81 3.75 9.61
N PHE A 369 -5.43 2.67 10.28
CA PHE A 369 -5.22 2.59 11.72
C PHE A 369 -3.80 2.19 12.08
N LEU A 370 -3.30 2.76 13.17
CA LEU A 370 -2.14 2.28 13.90
C LEU A 370 -2.60 1.43 15.08
N ILE A 371 -2.12 0.20 15.20
CA ILE A 371 -2.35 -0.63 16.38
C ILE A 371 -1.42 -0.15 17.50
N THR A 372 -2.01 0.35 18.57
CA THR A 372 -1.32 0.82 19.79
C THR A 372 -1.32 -0.25 20.87
N ALA A 373 -0.67 -0.01 22.00
CA ALA A 373 -0.66 -0.94 23.14
C ALA A 373 -2.08 -1.28 23.62
N ASP A 374 -3.01 -0.30 23.57
CA ASP A 374 -4.34 -0.40 24.17
C ASP A 374 -5.49 -0.56 23.16
N GLY A 375 -5.20 -0.55 21.84
CA GLY A 375 -6.24 -0.63 20.81
C GLY A 375 -5.77 -0.22 19.42
N ALA A 376 -6.60 0.55 18.69
CA ALA A 376 -6.29 1.06 17.37
C ALA A 376 -6.57 2.57 17.30
N GLU A 377 -5.59 3.33 16.82
CA GLU A 377 -5.69 4.77 16.59
C GLU A 377 -5.99 5.04 15.12
N CYS A 378 -7.08 5.76 14.82
CA CYS A 378 -7.37 6.24 13.47
C CYS A 378 -6.37 7.35 13.10
N LEU A 379 -5.73 7.23 11.93
CA LEU A 379 -4.74 8.20 11.48
C LEU A 379 -5.34 9.32 10.61
N HIS A 380 -6.62 9.27 10.32
CA HIS A 380 -7.35 10.25 9.51
C HIS A 380 -8.21 11.19 10.37
N GLY A 381 -8.21 12.48 10.02
CA GLY A 381 -9.01 13.50 10.67
C GLY A 381 -10.35 13.79 9.98
N VAL A 382 -10.57 13.26 8.78
CA VAL A 382 -11.85 13.42 8.04
C VAL A 382 -12.96 12.66 8.78
N PRO A 383 -14.11 13.29 9.06
CA PRO A 383 -15.21 12.66 9.79
C PRO A 383 -15.68 11.34 9.16
N LEU A 384 -16.07 10.41 10.03
CA LEU A 384 -16.64 9.12 9.63
C LEU A 384 -18.11 9.31 9.25
N GLN A 385 -18.35 9.75 8.02
CA GLN A 385 -19.67 10.01 7.46
C GLN A 385 -19.64 9.85 5.94
N TYR A 386 -20.81 9.73 5.32
CA TYR A 386 -20.95 10.00 3.89
C TYR A 386 -21.06 11.51 3.65
N PHE A 387 -20.77 11.95 2.45
CA PHE A 387 -20.84 13.36 2.06
C PHE A 387 -21.93 13.56 1.03
N VAL A 388 -22.62 14.70 1.12
CA VAL A 388 -23.58 15.15 0.09
C VAL A 388 -23.08 16.47 -0.44
N VAL A 389 -22.77 16.52 -1.73
CA VAL A 389 -22.13 17.68 -2.38
C VAL A 389 -22.85 18.08 -3.67
N GLY A 390 -22.69 19.31 -4.12
CA GLY A 390 -23.27 19.79 -5.38
C GLY A 390 -24.80 19.95 -5.33
N ALA A 391 -25.39 20.20 -4.14
CA ALA A 391 -26.81 20.50 -3.96
C ALA A 391 -27.15 21.92 -4.39
#